data_b70abb04673e9f3fa81aaa6cc501f2dc
#
_entry.id   b70abb04673e9f3fa81aaa6cc501f2dc
#
_cell.length_a   1.000
_cell.length_b   1.000
_cell.length_c   1.000
_cell.angle_alpha   90.00
_cell.angle_beta   90.00
_cell.angle_gamma   90.00
#
_symmetry.space_group_name_H-M   'P 1'
#
loop_
_entity.id
_entity.type
_entity.pdbx_description
1 polymer ?
#
loop_
_entity_poly.entity_id
_entity_poly.type
_entity_poly.pdbx_seq_one_letter_code
_entity_poly.pdbx_strand_id
1 'polypeptide(L)'
;MAIAVVLILLVVGSVIFHFWSPWWFTPIASNWGMIDDTVNLTFWVTGIVFVLINLFMAYCIIRFRHRKGNKAAYEPENKKLEIWLTVITSIGVAALLAPGLLVWAKVVTVPEGAMEVEAVGQQWAWSYRYPGNDGVFGTTSIRHVTAKNPFGVDPDDPNGQDDVLVDGKHMHLPMGQPVKLLLRSKDVLHNFTVPQFRVKMDLVPGMVSYIWLTPTRTGKFDVLCEELCGLAHFAMRSKVVVQEQNDFDAWLATQPTFASATERMEPDLASGQASYAVCGACHGAQGEGNAMLNAPKLAGQNSWYIEQQLKNYKSGVRGYHEGDIYGRQMAPMAGTLVDDKAIANVSAYIATLPEKRVSDTIIGNTRRGKDLYRTCGTCHGDDGRGIWATHAPRLKNMDDWYLKRQLENFKAGIRGSHPDDPFGQQMVLMSPILGDEQAIDDLVAYLGAL
;
A
#
# COMPACT_ATOMS: atom_id res chain seq x y z
N MET A 1 -48.79 -18.92 -11.04
CA MET A 1 -48.64 -17.70 -11.87
C MET A 1 -47.66 -16.72 -11.25
N ALA A 2 -47.77 -16.41 -9.96
CA ALA A 2 -46.82 -15.46 -9.30
C ALA A 2 -45.34 -15.83 -9.48
N ILE A 3 -44.98 -17.11 -9.29
CA ILE A 3 -43.58 -17.57 -9.46
C ILE A 3 -43.08 -17.33 -10.89
N ALA A 4 -43.91 -17.62 -11.93
CA ALA A 4 -43.49 -17.36 -13.30
C ALA A 4 -43.27 -15.86 -13.59
N VAL A 5 -44.12 -14.99 -13.01
CA VAL A 5 -43.92 -13.54 -13.11
C VAL A 5 -42.62 -13.12 -12.41
N VAL A 6 -42.33 -13.65 -11.21
CA VAL A 6 -41.08 -13.38 -10.49
C VAL A 6 -39.86 -13.81 -11.31
N LEU A 7 -39.87 -14.99 -11.93
CA LEU A 7 -38.77 -15.46 -12.79
C LEU A 7 -38.55 -14.54 -14.00
N ILE A 8 -39.63 -14.10 -14.66
CA ILE A 8 -39.50 -13.16 -15.78
C ILE A 8 -38.96 -11.82 -15.33
N LEU A 9 -39.42 -11.27 -14.19
CA LEU A 9 -38.93 -10.02 -13.65
C LEU A 9 -37.47 -10.13 -13.22
N LEU A 10 -37.07 -11.28 -12.67
CA LEU A 10 -35.66 -11.55 -12.30
C LEU A 10 -34.79 -11.51 -13.56
N VAL A 11 -35.16 -12.17 -14.63
CA VAL A 11 -34.40 -12.16 -15.89
C VAL A 11 -34.31 -10.75 -16.45
N VAL A 12 -35.42 -10.04 -16.57
CA VAL A 12 -35.47 -8.68 -17.11
C VAL A 12 -34.63 -7.73 -16.23
N GLY A 13 -34.81 -7.81 -14.92
CA GLY A 13 -34.04 -6.99 -13.96
C GLY A 13 -32.55 -7.27 -14.04
N SER A 14 -32.13 -8.54 -14.11
CA SER A 14 -30.69 -8.91 -14.22
C SER A 14 -30.07 -8.42 -15.52
N VAL A 15 -30.80 -8.55 -16.66
CA VAL A 15 -30.30 -8.05 -17.95
C VAL A 15 -30.19 -6.52 -17.95
N ILE A 16 -31.20 -5.81 -17.44
CA ILE A 16 -31.14 -4.34 -17.30
C ILE A 16 -29.96 -3.93 -16.39
N PHE A 17 -29.84 -4.59 -15.25
CA PHE A 17 -28.73 -4.31 -14.31
C PHE A 17 -27.37 -4.52 -14.97
N HIS A 18 -27.20 -5.62 -15.72
CA HIS A 18 -25.94 -5.92 -16.43
C HIS A 18 -25.54 -4.79 -17.39
N PHE A 19 -26.48 -4.24 -18.19
CA PHE A 19 -26.16 -3.21 -19.16
C PHE A 19 -26.18 -1.77 -18.61
N TRP A 20 -26.84 -1.54 -17.49
CA TRP A 20 -26.94 -0.20 -16.88
C TRP A 20 -25.96 0.04 -15.76
N SER A 21 -25.47 -0.99 -15.09
CA SER A 21 -24.53 -0.87 -13.98
C SER A 21 -23.11 -0.50 -14.47
N PRO A 22 -22.40 0.42 -13.78
CA PRO A 22 -21.03 0.83 -14.13
C PRO A 22 -19.92 -0.13 -13.66
N TRP A 23 -20.20 -1.41 -13.47
CA TRP A 23 -19.27 -2.42 -12.93
C TRP A 23 -18.27 -3.00 -13.94
N TRP A 24 -18.08 -2.34 -15.07
CA TRP A 24 -17.18 -2.75 -16.13
C TRP A 24 -15.72 -2.67 -15.72
N PHE A 25 -14.89 -3.50 -16.32
CA PHE A 25 -13.45 -3.53 -16.10
C PHE A 25 -12.81 -2.17 -16.28
N THR A 26 -11.84 -1.83 -15.40
CA THR A 26 -10.96 -0.67 -15.63
C THR A 26 -10.16 -0.89 -16.92
N PRO A 27 -9.80 0.17 -17.65
CA PRO A 27 -8.97 0.06 -18.85
C PRO A 27 -7.66 -0.67 -18.55
N ILE A 28 -7.40 -1.73 -19.31
CA ILE A 28 -6.20 -2.57 -19.11
C ILE A 28 -4.91 -1.80 -19.42
N ALA A 29 -3.83 -2.14 -18.72
CA ALA A 29 -2.50 -1.56 -18.90
C ALA A 29 -1.39 -2.62 -18.91
N SER A 30 -1.74 -3.89 -19.19
CA SER A 30 -0.81 -5.01 -19.33
C SER A 30 -1.18 -5.93 -20.48
N ASN A 31 -0.35 -6.95 -20.70
CA ASN A 31 -0.55 -8.01 -21.69
C ASN A 31 -1.67 -9.01 -21.34
N TRP A 32 -2.35 -8.86 -20.20
CA TRP A 32 -3.32 -9.85 -19.68
C TRP A 32 -4.76 -9.64 -20.16
N GLY A 33 -4.99 -9.02 -21.32
CA GLY A 33 -6.32 -8.82 -21.91
C GLY A 33 -7.11 -10.13 -22.11
N MET A 34 -6.41 -11.24 -22.32
CA MET A 34 -7.05 -12.55 -22.45
C MET A 34 -7.80 -13.01 -21.17
N ILE A 35 -7.48 -12.45 -20.01
CA ILE A 35 -8.26 -12.68 -18.78
C ILE A 35 -9.64 -12.07 -18.94
N ASP A 36 -9.70 -10.80 -19.37
CA ASP A 36 -10.96 -10.10 -19.61
C ASP A 36 -11.79 -10.82 -20.69
N ASP A 37 -11.15 -11.27 -21.77
CA ASP A 37 -11.82 -12.03 -22.85
C ASP A 37 -12.42 -13.34 -22.31
N THR A 38 -11.68 -14.07 -21.46
CA THR A 38 -12.17 -15.33 -20.88
C THR A 38 -13.33 -15.10 -19.91
N VAL A 39 -13.24 -14.05 -19.10
CA VAL A 39 -14.32 -13.65 -18.18
C VAL A 39 -15.55 -13.22 -18.97
N ASN A 40 -15.39 -12.40 -20.00
CA ASN A 40 -16.50 -11.98 -20.88
C ASN A 40 -17.16 -13.16 -21.57
N LEU A 41 -16.39 -14.11 -22.13
CA LEU A 41 -16.92 -15.34 -22.72
C LEU A 41 -17.77 -16.11 -21.71
N THR A 42 -17.26 -16.26 -20.49
CA THR A 42 -17.97 -16.96 -19.40
C THR A 42 -19.26 -16.25 -19.06
N PHE A 43 -19.27 -14.92 -18.92
CA PHE A 43 -20.48 -14.15 -18.66
C PHE A 43 -21.53 -14.28 -19.76
N TRP A 44 -21.12 -14.24 -21.04
CA TRP A 44 -22.05 -14.41 -22.16
C TRP A 44 -22.70 -15.80 -22.16
N VAL A 45 -21.87 -16.85 -22.05
CA VAL A 45 -22.39 -18.22 -22.08
C VAL A 45 -23.29 -18.50 -20.88
N THR A 46 -22.81 -18.19 -19.65
CA THR A 46 -23.60 -18.43 -18.43
C THR A 46 -24.83 -17.53 -18.36
N GLY A 47 -24.76 -16.30 -18.84
CA GLY A 47 -25.88 -15.37 -18.93
C GLY A 47 -26.97 -15.86 -19.86
N ILE A 48 -26.61 -16.36 -21.05
CA ILE A 48 -27.57 -16.96 -22.00
C ILE A 48 -28.22 -18.18 -21.35
N VAL A 49 -27.45 -19.07 -20.75
CA VAL A 49 -27.98 -20.27 -20.07
C VAL A 49 -28.93 -19.86 -18.94
N PHE A 50 -28.56 -18.88 -18.13
CA PHE A 50 -29.39 -18.33 -17.05
C PHE A 50 -30.73 -17.82 -17.57
N VAL A 51 -30.73 -17.03 -18.64
CA VAL A 51 -31.95 -16.51 -19.27
C VAL A 51 -32.83 -17.66 -19.81
N LEU A 52 -32.24 -18.58 -20.57
CA LEU A 52 -32.98 -19.71 -21.18
C LEU A 52 -33.62 -20.62 -20.14
N ILE A 53 -32.87 -20.98 -19.06
CA ILE A 53 -33.37 -21.85 -18.00
C ILE A 53 -34.55 -21.19 -17.26
N ASN A 54 -34.41 -19.92 -16.87
CA ASN A 54 -35.45 -19.22 -16.12
C ASN A 54 -36.70 -19.00 -16.97
N LEU A 55 -36.54 -18.63 -18.23
CA LEU A 55 -37.69 -18.50 -19.16
C LEU A 55 -38.36 -19.85 -19.45
N PHE A 56 -37.58 -20.93 -19.59
CA PHE A 56 -38.10 -22.28 -19.73
C PHE A 56 -38.88 -22.72 -18.48
N MET A 57 -38.34 -22.45 -17.27
CA MET A 57 -39.07 -22.71 -16.03
C MET A 57 -40.37 -21.91 -15.94
N ALA A 58 -40.36 -20.63 -16.30
CA ALA A 58 -41.55 -19.79 -16.34
C ALA A 58 -42.57 -20.35 -17.33
N TYR A 59 -42.13 -20.77 -18.53
CA TYR A 59 -42.95 -21.43 -19.52
C TYR A 59 -43.60 -22.71 -18.96
N CYS A 60 -42.85 -23.61 -18.34
CA CYS A 60 -43.35 -24.84 -17.73
C CYS A 60 -44.41 -24.55 -16.66
N ILE A 61 -44.20 -23.58 -15.78
CA ILE A 61 -45.13 -23.17 -14.72
C ILE A 61 -46.43 -22.64 -15.35
N ILE A 62 -46.37 -21.87 -16.44
CA ILE A 62 -47.55 -21.33 -17.14
C ILE A 62 -48.27 -22.43 -17.90
N ARG A 63 -47.54 -23.26 -18.64
CA ARG A 63 -48.10 -24.27 -19.57
C ARG A 63 -48.66 -25.46 -18.83
N PHE A 64 -47.99 -25.94 -17.79
CA PHE A 64 -48.38 -27.16 -17.06
C PHE A 64 -49.04 -26.85 -15.71
N ARG A 65 -49.58 -25.66 -15.52
CA ARG A 65 -50.35 -25.31 -14.33
C ARG A 65 -51.58 -26.24 -14.16
N HIS A 66 -51.93 -26.49 -12.91
CA HIS A 66 -53.15 -27.25 -12.60
C HIS A 66 -54.40 -26.62 -13.26
N ARG A 67 -55.18 -27.43 -13.95
CA ARG A 67 -56.47 -27.07 -14.52
C ARG A 67 -57.49 -28.13 -14.08
N LYS A 68 -58.69 -27.68 -13.67
CA LYS A 68 -59.80 -28.60 -13.25
C LYS A 68 -60.09 -29.58 -14.36
N GLY A 69 -60.07 -30.90 -14.09
CA GLY A 69 -60.29 -31.95 -15.02
C GLY A 69 -59.06 -32.55 -15.73
N ASN A 70 -57.89 -31.91 -15.66
CA ASN A 70 -56.67 -32.48 -16.22
C ASN A 70 -55.91 -33.29 -15.17
N LYS A 71 -55.45 -34.48 -15.59
CA LYS A 71 -54.53 -35.32 -14.77
C LYS A 71 -53.12 -35.21 -15.35
N ALA A 72 -52.12 -35.13 -14.49
CA ALA A 72 -50.71 -35.20 -14.89
C ALA A 72 -50.37 -36.64 -15.31
N ALA A 73 -49.51 -36.79 -16.34
CA ALA A 73 -48.89 -38.06 -16.66
C ALA A 73 -47.89 -38.42 -15.55
N TYR A 74 -47.83 -39.68 -15.20
CA TYR A 74 -46.83 -40.18 -14.22
C TYR A 74 -45.62 -40.73 -14.99
N GLU A 75 -44.59 -39.89 -15.10
CA GLU A 75 -43.30 -40.24 -15.73
C GLU A 75 -42.18 -39.92 -14.72
N PRO A 76 -41.86 -40.84 -13.78
CA PRO A 76 -40.91 -40.57 -12.70
C PRO A 76 -39.45 -40.47 -13.17
N GLU A 77 -39.10 -41.09 -14.31
CA GLU A 77 -37.76 -41.16 -14.85
C GLU A 77 -37.76 -41.00 -16.38
N ASN A 78 -36.79 -40.18 -16.87
CA ASN A 78 -36.50 -40.11 -18.29
C ASN A 78 -34.98 -40.25 -18.51
N LYS A 79 -34.48 -41.50 -18.49
CA LYS A 79 -33.07 -41.81 -18.59
C LYS A 79 -32.37 -41.24 -19.82
N LYS A 80 -33.11 -41.15 -20.97
CA LYS A 80 -32.55 -40.55 -22.19
C LYS A 80 -32.30 -39.05 -22.01
N LEU A 81 -33.29 -38.35 -21.47
CA LEU A 81 -33.17 -36.92 -21.20
C LEU A 81 -32.04 -36.62 -20.19
N GLU A 82 -31.98 -37.39 -19.12
CA GLU A 82 -30.95 -37.25 -18.08
C GLU A 82 -29.53 -37.47 -18.65
N ILE A 83 -29.32 -38.52 -19.45
CA ILE A 83 -28.03 -38.78 -20.10
C ILE A 83 -27.68 -37.62 -21.04
N TRP A 84 -28.60 -37.17 -21.90
CA TRP A 84 -28.31 -36.08 -22.82
C TRP A 84 -28.01 -34.76 -22.09
N LEU A 85 -28.75 -34.42 -21.06
CA LEU A 85 -28.51 -33.23 -20.27
C LEU A 85 -27.12 -33.30 -19.60
N THR A 86 -26.78 -34.46 -19.02
CA THR A 86 -25.47 -34.68 -18.40
C THR A 86 -24.33 -34.53 -19.40
N VAL A 87 -24.45 -35.19 -20.57
CA VAL A 87 -23.40 -35.16 -21.60
C VAL A 87 -23.24 -33.75 -22.18
N ILE A 88 -24.33 -33.07 -22.54
CA ILE A 88 -24.27 -31.71 -23.09
C ILE A 88 -23.68 -30.74 -22.07
N THR A 89 -24.11 -30.81 -20.81
CA THR A 89 -23.61 -29.95 -19.75
C THR A 89 -22.10 -30.19 -19.48
N SER A 90 -21.68 -31.48 -19.43
CA SER A 90 -20.28 -31.83 -19.24
C SER A 90 -19.37 -31.32 -20.37
N ILE A 91 -19.84 -31.47 -21.63
CA ILE A 91 -19.13 -30.91 -22.80
C ILE A 91 -19.06 -29.38 -22.70
N GLY A 92 -20.18 -28.73 -22.36
CA GLY A 92 -20.22 -27.27 -22.19
C GLY A 92 -19.30 -26.75 -21.13
N VAL A 93 -19.26 -27.42 -19.96
CA VAL A 93 -18.32 -27.06 -18.86
C VAL A 93 -16.87 -27.28 -19.30
N ALA A 94 -16.53 -28.41 -19.92
CA ALA A 94 -15.20 -28.68 -20.44
C ALA A 94 -14.76 -27.62 -21.48
N ALA A 95 -15.67 -27.23 -22.37
CA ALA A 95 -15.40 -26.17 -23.36
C ALA A 95 -15.17 -24.81 -22.75
N LEU A 96 -15.83 -24.47 -21.63
CA LEU A 96 -15.60 -23.23 -20.90
C LEU A 96 -14.32 -23.24 -20.07
N LEU A 97 -13.91 -24.40 -19.55
CA LEU A 97 -12.66 -24.54 -18.78
C LEU A 97 -11.41 -24.41 -19.66
N ALA A 98 -11.47 -24.89 -20.91
CA ALA A 98 -10.28 -24.95 -21.78
C ALA A 98 -9.61 -23.57 -22.00
N PRO A 99 -10.32 -22.46 -22.32
CA PRO A 99 -9.72 -21.13 -22.42
C PRO A 99 -9.07 -20.68 -21.11
N GLY A 100 -9.71 -20.93 -19.97
CA GLY A 100 -9.17 -20.58 -18.65
C GLY A 100 -7.87 -21.32 -18.34
N LEU A 101 -7.77 -22.60 -18.67
CA LEU A 101 -6.54 -23.39 -18.50
C LEU A 101 -5.40 -22.90 -19.40
N LEU A 102 -5.71 -22.46 -20.63
CA LEU A 102 -4.72 -21.85 -21.53
C LEU A 102 -4.21 -20.53 -20.98
N VAL A 103 -5.09 -19.68 -20.44
CA VAL A 103 -4.69 -18.43 -19.77
C VAL A 103 -3.81 -18.74 -18.56
N TRP A 104 -4.23 -19.68 -17.71
CA TRP A 104 -3.46 -20.08 -16.52
C TRP A 104 -2.06 -20.58 -16.88
N ALA A 105 -1.94 -21.44 -17.91
CA ALA A 105 -0.64 -21.91 -18.38
C ALA A 105 0.30 -20.76 -18.78
N LYS A 106 -0.25 -19.71 -19.42
CA LYS A 106 0.55 -18.51 -19.75
C LYS A 106 0.93 -17.70 -18.53
N VAL A 107 0.02 -17.55 -17.55
CA VAL A 107 0.28 -16.78 -16.32
C VAL A 107 1.42 -17.40 -15.49
N VAL A 108 1.53 -18.71 -15.45
CA VAL A 108 2.60 -19.39 -14.70
C VAL A 108 3.91 -19.53 -15.47
N THR A 109 3.92 -19.27 -16.79
CA THR A 109 5.11 -19.39 -17.62
C THR A 109 5.72 -18.02 -17.87
N VAL A 110 6.80 -17.71 -17.15
CA VAL A 110 7.53 -16.46 -17.32
C VAL A 110 8.32 -16.48 -18.64
N PRO A 111 8.27 -15.44 -19.47
CA PRO A 111 9.11 -15.32 -20.67
C PRO A 111 10.60 -15.29 -20.31
N GLU A 112 11.43 -15.88 -21.17
CA GLU A 112 12.89 -15.74 -21.06
C GLU A 112 13.32 -14.28 -21.18
N GLY A 113 14.28 -13.85 -20.38
CA GLY A 113 14.79 -12.48 -20.37
C GLY A 113 13.85 -11.47 -19.74
N ALA A 114 12.82 -11.90 -18.99
CA ALA A 114 12.00 -11.00 -18.20
C ALA A 114 12.85 -10.31 -17.12
N MET A 115 12.74 -8.99 -17.02
CA MET A 115 13.36 -8.21 -15.94
C MET A 115 12.82 -8.66 -14.59
N GLU A 116 13.69 -8.92 -13.63
CA GLU A 116 13.25 -9.25 -12.26
C GLU A 116 13.13 -7.97 -11.41
N VAL A 117 12.07 -7.87 -10.62
CA VAL A 117 11.88 -6.83 -9.59
C VAL A 117 11.36 -7.52 -8.35
N GLU A 118 11.88 -7.19 -7.18
CA GLU A 118 11.36 -7.69 -5.91
C GLU A 118 10.42 -6.66 -5.27
N ALA A 119 9.22 -7.10 -4.88
CA ALA A 119 8.28 -6.32 -4.08
C ALA A 119 8.16 -6.95 -2.69
N VAL A 120 8.40 -6.16 -1.66
CA VAL A 120 8.38 -6.59 -0.27
C VAL A 120 7.28 -5.86 0.48
N GLY A 121 6.33 -6.61 1.03
CA GLY A 121 5.27 -6.12 1.89
C GLY A 121 5.64 -6.20 3.36
N GLN A 122 5.24 -5.20 4.11
CA GLN A 122 5.28 -5.20 5.58
C GLN A 122 4.12 -4.36 6.11
N GLN A 123 3.78 -4.50 7.38
CA GLN A 123 2.73 -3.71 8.03
C GLN A 123 3.20 -2.25 8.21
N TRP A 124 2.75 -1.26 7.46
CA TRP A 124 1.80 -1.32 6.33
C TRP A 124 2.40 -0.52 5.18
N ALA A 125 3.47 -1.02 4.59
CA ALA A 125 4.24 -0.35 3.55
C ALA A 125 4.71 -1.33 2.48
N TRP A 126 5.05 -0.76 1.32
CA TRP A 126 5.65 -1.45 0.20
C TRP A 126 7.07 -0.95 0.00
N SER A 127 7.99 -1.86 -0.28
CA SER A 127 9.36 -1.56 -0.67
C SER A 127 9.72 -2.37 -1.90
N TYR A 128 10.59 -1.84 -2.75
CA TYR A 128 10.95 -2.48 -4.01
C TYR A 128 12.46 -2.55 -4.16
N ARG A 129 12.96 -3.63 -4.74
CA ARG A 129 14.37 -3.84 -5.05
C ARG A 129 14.52 -4.24 -6.51
N TYR A 130 15.50 -3.67 -7.17
CA TYR A 130 15.86 -4.00 -8.54
C TYR A 130 17.26 -4.61 -8.53
N PRO A 131 17.55 -5.62 -9.37
CA PRO A 131 18.92 -6.09 -9.54
C PRO A 131 19.73 -4.95 -10.13
N GLY A 132 20.97 -4.85 -9.72
CA GLY A 132 21.87 -3.82 -10.20
C GLY A 132 22.30 -4.03 -11.66
N ASN A 133 23.51 -3.61 -11.98
CA ASN A 133 24.05 -3.69 -13.34
C ASN A 133 24.35 -5.15 -13.75
N ASP A 134 24.61 -6.02 -12.78
CA ASP A 134 24.88 -7.45 -13.03
C ASP A 134 23.61 -8.26 -13.32
N GLY A 135 22.41 -7.70 -13.03
CA GLY A 135 21.11 -8.33 -13.24
C GLY A 135 20.81 -9.47 -12.26
N VAL A 136 21.58 -9.60 -11.17
CA VAL A 136 21.47 -10.67 -10.18
C VAL A 136 21.19 -10.09 -8.80
N PHE A 137 20.12 -10.54 -8.15
CA PHE A 137 19.86 -10.13 -6.77
C PHE A 137 20.85 -10.74 -5.79
N GLY A 138 21.34 -9.92 -4.87
CA GLY A 138 22.02 -10.40 -3.67
C GLY A 138 21.10 -11.21 -2.77
N THR A 139 21.69 -12.16 -2.04
CA THR A 139 21.01 -12.98 -1.03
C THR A 139 20.45 -12.12 0.11
N THR A 140 19.38 -12.57 0.75
CA THR A 140 18.72 -11.83 1.82
C THR A 140 18.47 -12.68 3.05
N SER A 141 18.57 -12.06 4.24
CA SER A 141 18.25 -12.71 5.51
C SER A 141 17.55 -11.72 6.45
N ILE A 142 16.57 -12.20 7.20
CA ILE A 142 15.91 -11.42 8.24
C ILE A 142 16.90 -10.89 9.29
N ARG A 143 18.03 -11.57 9.49
CA ARG A 143 19.08 -11.17 10.42
C ARG A 143 19.81 -9.89 10.01
N HIS A 144 19.80 -9.56 8.72
CA HIS A 144 20.44 -8.38 8.17
C HIS A 144 19.48 -7.18 8.06
N VAL A 145 18.18 -7.35 8.41
CA VAL A 145 17.21 -6.25 8.34
C VAL A 145 17.52 -5.18 9.38
N THR A 146 17.77 -3.97 8.91
CA THR A 146 18.05 -2.77 9.71
C THR A 146 17.41 -1.56 9.03
N ALA A 147 17.45 -0.40 9.70
CA ALA A 147 16.98 0.87 9.14
C ALA A 147 17.68 1.27 7.82
N LYS A 148 18.92 0.86 7.64
CA LYS A 148 19.72 1.13 6.42
C LYS A 148 19.66 -0.02 5.42
N ASN A 149 19.22 -1.20 5.86
CA ASN A 149 19.08 -2.40 5.05
C ASN A 149 17.68 -3.00 5.23
N PRO A 150 16.64 -2.33 4.75
CA PRO A 150 15.26 -2.77 4.97
C PRO A 150 14.92 -4.10 4.28
N PHE A 151 15.70 -4.50 3.27
CA PHE A 151 15.52 -5.76 2.54
C PHE A 151 16.26 -6.94 3.17
N GLY A 152 17.20 -6.67 4.08
CA GLY A 152 18.04 -7.68 4.68
C GLY A 152 19.03 -8.30 3.70
N VAL A 153 19.54 -7.52 2.73
CA VAL A 153 20.58 -7.96 1.79
C VAL A 153 21.83 -8.36 2.59
N ASP A 154 22.46 -9.44 2.21
CA ASP A 154 23.70 -9.89 2.83
C ASP A 154 24.84 -8.91 2.51
N PRO A 155 25.46 -8.27 3.52
CA PRO A 155 26.54 -7.31 3.29
C PRO A 155 27.79 -7.90 2.63
N ASP A 156 27.97 -9.21 2.78
CA ASP A 156 29.13 -9.93 2.25
C ASP A 156 28.89 -10.53 0.86
N ASP A 157 27.65 -10.44 0.35
CA ASP A 157 27.31 -10.92 -1.00
C ASP A 157 27.68 -9.86 -2.05
N PRO A 158 28.63 -10.16 -2.95
CA PRO A 158 29.06 -9.22 -3.98
C PRO A 158 27.94 -8.85 -4.97
N ASN A 159 26.99 -9.76 -5.25
CA ASN A 159 25.89 -9.51 -6.18
C ASN A 159 24.88 -8.51 -5.59
N GLY A 160 24.81 -8.38 -4.25
CA GLY A 160 23.88 -7.46 -3.60
C GLY A 160 24.36 -6.02 -3.55
N GLN A 161 25.62 -5.73 -3.84
CA GLN A 161 26.20 -4.40 -3.61
C GLN A 161 25.63 -3.34 -4.55
N ASP A 162 25.27 -3.69 -5.75
CA ASP A 162 24.67 -2.81 -6.75
C ASP A 162 23.14 -2.91 -6.84
N ASP A 163 22.50 -3.79 -6.03
CA ASP A 163 21.05 -3.84 -5.89
C ASP A 163 20.48 -2.46 -5.58
N VAL A 164 19.50 -2.02 -6.34
CA VAL A 164 18.88 -0.70 -6.15
C VAL A 164 17.71 -0.80 -5.18
N LEU A 165 17.74 0.02 -4.12
CA LEU A 165 16.78 -0.02 -3.03
C LEU A 165 15.78 1.14 -3.12
N VAL A 166 14.49 0.82 -3.16
CA VAL A 166 13.38 1.78 -3.22
C VAL A 166 12.44 1.50 -2.05
N ASP A 167 12.76 2.11 -0.89
CA ASP A 167 12.02 1.90 0.35
C ASP A 167 10.92 2.95 0.54
N GLY A 168 9.68 2.51 0.78
CA GLY A 168 8.53 3.38 1.05
C GLY A 168 8.16 4.34 -0.09
N LYS A 169 8.56 4.06 -1.33
CA LYS A 169 8.27 4.86 -2.52
C LYS A 169 7.42 4.07 -3.52
N HIS A 170 7.25 4.61 -4.72
CA HIS A 170 6.54 3.95 -5.81
C HIS A 170 7.44 2.98 -6.58
N MET A 171 6.86 1.88 -7.06
CA MET A 171 7.53 1.00 -8.02
C MET A 171 7.53 1.65 -9.40
N HIS A 172 8.63 1.57 -10.12
CA HIS A 172 8.72 2.02 -11.50
C HIS A 172 8.99 0.83 -12.43
N LEU A 173 8.34 0.82 -13.60
CA LEU A 173 8.49 -0.22 -14.60
C LEU A 173 8.64 0.38 -15.99
N PRO A 174 9.49 -0.19 -16.87
CA PRO A 174 9.57 0.19 -18.26
C PRO A 174 8.36 -0.34 -19.04
N MET A 175 7.83 0.46 -19.96
CA MET A 175 6.77 0.05 -20.87
C MET A 175 7.31 -0.97 -21.90
N GLY A 176 6.50 -1.98 -22.20
CA GLY A 176 6.78 -2.95 -23.26
C GLY A 176 7.77 -4.05 -22.90
N GLN A 177 8.41 -4.01 -21.73
CA GLN A 177 9.33 -5.05 -21.26
C GLN A 177 8.60 -6.06 -20.35
N PRO A 178 8.77 -7.38 -20.56
CA PRO A 178 8.30 -8.37 -19.60
C PRO A 178 9.01 -8.23 -18.25
N VAL A 179 8.22 -8.21 -17.18
CA VAL A 179 8.70 -8.07 -15.80
C VAL A 179 8.20 -9.24 -14.97
N LYS A 180 9.10 -9.91 -14.27
CA LYS A 180 8.80 -10.90 -13.23
C LYS A 180 8.91 -10.23 -11.87
N LEU A 181 7.81 -10.13 -11.16
CA LEU A 181 7.79 -9.62 -9.79
C LEU A 181 7.97 -10.77 -8.81
N LEU A 182 9.04 -10.74 -8.05
CA LEU A 182 9.26 -11.60 -6.89
C LEU A 182 8.58 -10.96 -5.68
N LEU A 183 7.73 -11.70 -4.99
CA LEU A 183 6.87 -11.19 -3.94
C LEU A 183 7.22 -11.83 -2.60
N ARG A 184 7.55 -11.00 -1.62
CA ARG A 184 7.98 -11.44 -0.30
C ARG A 184 7.30 -10.62 0.81
N SER A 185 6.92 -11.28 1.90
CA SER A 185 6.45 -10.63 3.12
C SER A 185 7.50 -10.71 4.23
N LYS A 186 7.60 -9.64 5.04
CA LYS A 186 8.45 -9.60 6.23
C LYS A 186 7.75 -10.06 7.50
N ASP A 187 6.42 -9.99 7.55
CA ASP A 187 5.65 -10.15 8.79
C ASP A 187 4.40 -11.02 8.63
N VAL A 188 3.33 -10.52 8.05
CA VAL A 188 2.05 -11.20 7.90
C VAL A 188 1.72 -11.43 6.43
N LEU A 189 0.60 -12.07 6.15
CA LEU A 189 0.08 -12.23 4.80
C LEU A 189 -0.32 -10.85 4.24
N HIS A 190 0.17 -10.54 3.04
CA HIS A 190 -0.23 -9.41 2.21
C HIS A 190 -0.61 -9.89 0.83
N ASN A 191 -1.16 -9.01 0.02
CA ASN A 191 -1.45 -9.31 -1.37
C ASN A 191 -1.05 -8.14 -2.26
N PHE A 192 -0.33 -8.42 -3.34
CA PHE A 192 0.03 -7.41 -4.34
C PHE A 192 -0.99 -7.43 -5.46
N THR A 193 -1.79 -6.38 -5.55
CA THR A 193 -2.82 -6.25 -6.58
C THR A 193 -2.65 -4.95 -7.35
N VAL A 194 -2.69 -5.03 -8.68
CA VAL A 194 -2.82 -3.88 -9.58
C VAL A 194 -3.98 -4.17 -10.55
N PRO A 195 -5.17 -3.61 -10.31
CA PRO A 195 -6.37 -3.95 -11.09
C PRO A 195 -6.23 -3.73 -12.60
N GLN A 196 -5.55 -2.64 -13.01
CA GLN A 196 -5.30 -2.34 -14.42
C GLN A 196 -4.33 -3.31 -15.09
N PHE A 197 -3.54 -4.05 -14.32
CA PHE A 197 -2.63 -5.08 -14.84
C PHE A 197 -3.25 -6.47 -14.84
N ARG A 198 -4.43 -6.67 -14.21
CA ARG A 198 -5.07 -7.98 -13.99
C ARG A 198 -4.17 -8.94 -13.22
N VAL A 199 -3.33 -8.42 -12.34
CA VAL A 199 -2.46 -9.23 -11.48
C VAL A 199 -2.90 -9.13 -10.03
N LYS A 200 -2.87 -10.29 -9.37
CA LYS A 200 -3.12 -10.44 -7.93
C LYS A 200 -2.36 -11.66 -7.44
N MET A 201 -1.53 -11.49 -6.40
CA MET A 201 -0.76 -12.60 -5.83
C MET A 201 -0.42 -12.31 -4.37
N ASP A 202 -0.51 -13.33 -3.54
CA ASP A 202 -0.21 -13.26 -2.11
C ASP A 202 1.29 -13.24 -1.84
N LEU A 203 1.67 -12.44 -0.84
CA LEU A 203 2.98 -12.42 -0.23
C LEU A 203 2.89 -13.21 1.09
N VAL A 204 3.37 -14.43 1.07
CA VAL A 204 3.30 -15.32 2.23
C VAL A 204 4.62 -15.25 3.01
N PRO A 205 4.61 -15.00 4.34
CA PRO A 205 5.83 -15.00 5.13
C PRO A 205 6.61 -16.31 5.00
N GLY A 206 7.93 -16.22 4.77
CA GLY A 206 8.81 -17.36 4.60
C GLY A 206 8.80 -17.99 3.20
N MET A 207 8.00 -17.47 2.27
CA MET A 207 7.95 -17.91 0.87
C MET A 207 8.24 -16.75 -0.08
N VAL A 208 8.78 -17.06 -1.26
CA VAL A 208 8.86 -16.12 -2.38
C VAL A 208 7.89 -16.61 -3.44
N SER A 209 6.80 -15.88 -3.62
CA SER A 209 5.87 -16.09 -4.73
C SER A 209 6.25 -15.18 -5.91
N TYR A 210 5.64 -15.37 -7.07
CA TYR A 210 5.90 -14.52 -8.22
C TYR A 210 4.67 -14.34 -9.09
N ILE A 211 4.66 -13.24 -9.80
CA ILE A 211 3.79 -12.95 -10.94
C ILE A 211 4.64 -12.33 -12.05
N TRP A 212 4.13 -12.35 -13.28
CA TRP A 212 4.76 -11.61 -14.36
C TRP A 212 3.74 -10.87 -15.20
N LEU A 213 4.18 -9.81 -15.85
CA LEU A 213 3.38 -8.99 -16.76
C LEU A 213 4.29 -8.21 -17.71
N THR A 214 3.70 -7.73 -18.80
CA THR A 214 4.30 -6.71 -19.65
C THR A 214 3.43 -5.47 -19.59
N PRO A 215 3.90 -4.33 -19.04
CA PRO A 215 3.16 -3.08 -19.07
C PRO A 215 2.94 -2.62 -20.51
N THR A 216 1.72 -2.23 -20.87
CA THR A 216 1.36 -1.83 -22.25
C THR A 216 0.96 -0.38 -22.38
N ARG A 217 0.92 0.35 -21.27
CA ARG A 217 0.50 1.75 -21.23
C ARG A 217 1.25 2.49 -20.13
N THR A 218 1.80 3.65 -20.45
CA THR A 218 2.40 4.56 -19.48
C THR A 218 1.35 5.15 -18.53
N GLY A 219 1.77 5.53 -17.33
CA GLY A 219 0.90 6.15 -16.32
C GLY A 219 1.19 5.67 -14.90
N LYS A 220 0.35 6.10 -13.97
CA LYS A 220 0.41 5.72 -12.55
C LYS A 220 -0.78 4.85 -12.21
N PHE A 221 -0.53 3.66 -11.66
CA PHE A 221 -1.54 2.67 -11.32
C PHE A 221 -1.45 2.32 -9.84
N ASP A 222 -2.60 2.18 -9.17
CA ASP A 222 -2.62 1.89 -7.74
C ASP A 222 -2.18 0.45 -7.45
N VAL A 223 -1.29 0.30 -6.48
CA VAL A 223 -0.97 -0.97 -5.81
C VAL A 223 -1.81 -1.05 -4.56
N LEU A 224 -2.55 -2.12 -4.41
CA LEU A 224 -3.42 -2.38 -3.27
C LEU A 224 -2.95 -3.63 -2.54
N CYS A 225 -3.12 -3.63 -1.22
CA CYS A 225 -3.13 -4.86 -0.45
C CYS A 225 -4.57 -5.36 -0.36
N GLU A 226 -4.85 -6.57 -0.84
CA GLU A 226 -6.19 -7.17 -0.84
C GLU A 226 -6.27 -8.41 0.05
N GLU A 227 -5.32 -8.56 0.99
CA GLU A 227 -5.35 -9.56 2.06
C GLU A 227 -5.29 -8.88 3.41
N LEU A 228 -6.21 -9.23 4.34
CA LEU A 228 -6.30 -8.59 5.65
C LEU A 228 -5.00 -8.75 6.44
N CYS A 229 -4.20 -7.70 6.47
CA CYS A 229 -2.87 -7.67 7.07
C CYS A 229 -2.81 -6.89 8.40
N GLY A 230 -3.93 -6.60 9.01
CA GLY A 230 -4.01 -5.89 10.30
C GLY A 230 -4.74 -4.56 10.23
N LEU A 231 -4.54 -3.73 11.25
CA LEU A 231 -5.34 -2.52 11.51
C LEU A 231 -5.34 -1.52 10.36
N ALA A 232 -4.17 -1.23 9.79
CA ALA A 232 -4.03 -0.25 8.69
C ALA A 232 -4.01 -0.92 7.30
N HIS A 233 -4.63 -2.09 7.16
CA HIS A 233 -4.78 -2.79 5.88
C HIS A 233 -5.32 -1.88 4.76
N PHE A 234 -6.34 -1.09 5.03
CA PHE A 234 -6.94 -0.16 4.07
C PHE A 234 -6.00 0.98 3.63
N ALA A 235 -4.97 1.26 4.43
CA ALA A 235 -3.97 2.31 4.19
C ALA A 235 -2.69 1.78 3.50
N MET A 236 -2.53 0.45 3.35
CA MET A 236 -1.38 -0.17 2.69
C MET A 236 -1.50 -0.04 1.16
N ARG A 237 -1.11 1.12 0.66
CA ARG A 237 -1.18 1.48 -0.76
C ARG A 237 0.15 1.96 -1.28
N SER A 238 0.37 1.79 -2.58
CA SER A 238 1.48 2.36 -3.34
C SER A 238 1.04 2.60 -4.78
N LYS A 239 1.97 2.91 -5.67
CA LYS A 239 1.71 3.02 -7.10
C LYS A 239 2.78 2.28 -7.90
N VAL A 240 2.37 1.82 -9.07
CA VAL A 240 3.30 1.47 -10.15
C VAL A 240 3.29 2.64 -11.13
N VAL A 241 4.46 3.17 -11.39
CA VAL A 241 4.70 4.20 -12.42
C VAL A 241 5.28 3.52 -13.64
N VAL A 242 4.52 3.45 -14.72
CA VAL A 242 5.00 2.91 -16.00
C VAL A 242 5.51 4.05 -16.86
N GLN A 243 6.73 3.95 -17.34
CA GLN A 243 7.45 4.97 -18.08
C GLN A 243 8.06 4.39 -19.36
N GLU A 244 8.43 5.26 -20.30
CA GLU A 244 9.29 4.88 -21.40
C GLU A 244 10.66 4.42 -20.86
N GLN A 245 11.36 3.56 -21.62
CA GLN A 245 12.62 2.95 -21.18
C GLN A 245 13.65 3.98 -20.72
N ASN A 246 13.87 5.03 -21.49
CA ASN A 246 14.86 6.06 -21.16
C ASN A 246 14.55 6.80 -19.85
N ASP A 247 13.25 7.06 -19.58
CA ASP A 247 12.82 7.74 -18.36
C ASP A 247 12.95 6.80 -17.16
N PHE A 248 12.68 5.50 -17.36
CA PHE A 248 12.89 4.48 -16.34
C PHE A 248 14.37 4.35 -15.98
N ASP A 249 15.26 4.26 -16.97
CA ASP A 249 16.71 4.14 -16.76
C ASP A 249 17.25 5.38 -16.03
N ALA A 250 16.82 6.58 -16.45
CA ALA A 250 17.19 7.83 -15.80
C ALA A 250 16.71 7.87 -14.33
N TRP A 251 15.47 7.42 -14.06
CA TRP A 251 14.96 7.33 -12.71
C TRP A 251 15.73 6.30 -11.87
N LEU A 252 15.98 5.10 -12.40
CA LEU A 252 16.68 4.03 -11.70
C LEU A 252 18.11 4.47 -11.30
N ALA A 253 18.80 5.19 -12.17
CA ALA A 253 20.13 5.73 -11.90
C ALA A 253 20.17 6.77 -10.76
N THR A 254 19.03 7.35 -10.38
CA THR A 254 18.93 8.27 -9.24
C THR A 254 18.67 7.58 -7.90
N GLN A 255 18.35 6.28 -7.92
CA GLN A 255 18.04 5.56 -6.69
C GLN A 255 19.33 5.03 -6.03
N PRO A 256 19.35 4.91 -4.69
CA PRO A 256 20.53 4.40 -4.00
C PRO A 256 20.74 2.91 -4.27
N THR A 257 21.97 2.48 -4.48
CA THR A 257 22.37 1.08 -4.41
C THR A 257 22.51 0.64 -2.97
N PHE A 258 22.51 -0.68 -2.71
CA PHE A 258 22.74 -1.20 -1.37
C PHE A 258 24.09 -0.74 -0.81
N ALA A 259 25.17 -0.80 -1.59
CA ALA A 259 26.47 -0.28 -1.19
C ALA A 259 26.40 1.19 -0.76
N SER A 260 25.78 2.04 -1.59
CA SER A 260 25.67 3.48 -1.29
C SER A 260 24.75 3.78 -0.09
N ALA A 261 23.68 2.99 0.08
CA ALA A 261 22.75 3.15 1.20
C ALA A 261 23.33 2.67 2.54
N THR A 262 24.20 1.67 2.49
CA THR A 262 24.83 1.05 3.67
C THR A 262 26.24 1.56 3.94
N GLU A 263 26.84 2.27 2.97
CA GLU A 263 28.13 2.90 3.19
C GLU A 263 28.11 3.63 4.54
N ARG A 264 28.95 3.17 5.46
CA ARG A 264 29.06 3.72 6.80
C ARG A 264 29.63 5.13 6.72
N MET A 265 28.79 6.08 6.43
CA MET A 265 29.08 7.44 6.86
C MET A 265 28.92 7.46 8.38
N GLU A 266 30.03 7.27 9.10
CA GLU A 266 30.07 7.62 10.51
C GLU A 266 29.64 9.09 10.57
N PRO A 267 28.53 9.44 11.27
CA PRO A 267 28.10 10.81 11.32
C PRO A 267 29.17 11.65 11.99
N ASP A 268 29.60 12.74 11.38
CA ASP A 268 30.44 13.72 11.98
C ASP A 268 29.62 14.59 12.94
N LEU A 269 29.71 14.28 14.23
CA LEU A 269 28.99 15.01 15.27
C LEU A 269 29.44 16.48 15.39
N ALA A 270 30.70 16.79 15.10
CA ALA A 270 31.18 18.17 15.13
C ALA A 270 30.57 19.01 14.00
N SER A 271 30.52 18.47 12.78
CA SER A 271 29.82 19.09 11.66
C SER A 271 28.30 19.16 11.91
N GLY A 272 27.73 18.13 12.56
CA GLY A 272 26.34 18.11 12.99
C GLY A 272 26.02 19.22 13.99
N GLN A 273 26.88 19.43 14.98
CA GLN A 273 26.79 20.51 15.97
C GLN A 273 26.86 21.90 15.31
N ALA A 274 27.81 22.08 14.40
CA ALA A 274 27.92 23.33 13.65
C ALA A 274 26.68 23.65 12.84
N SER A 275 26.10 22.64 12.13
CA SER A 275 24.85 22.78 11.40
C SER A 275 23.65 23.06 12.32
N TYR A 276 23.65 22.46 13.53
CA TYR A 276 22.55 22.62 14.49
C TYR A 276 22.48 24.05 15.06
N ALA A 277 23.56 24.80 15.06
CA ALA A 277 23.57 26.17 15.58
C ALA A 277 22.46 27.06 14.98
N VAL A 278 22.18 26.90 13.70
CA VAL A 278 21.09 27.60 13.03
C VAL A 278 19.72 27.08 13.50
N CYS A 279 19.57 25.78 13.66
CA CYS A 279 18.33 25.15 14.12
C CYS A 279 18.03 25.52 15.59
N GLY A 280 19.06 25.58 16.41
CA GLY A 280 18.98 25.92 17.82
C GLY A 280 18.39 27.32 18.10
N ALA A 281 18.49 28.25 17.16
CA ALA A 281 17.87 29.58 17.28
C ALA A 281 16.35 29.52 17.49
N CYS A 282 15.70 28.52 16.90
CA CYS A 282 14.25 28.31 17.05
C CYS A 282 13.93 27.11 17.97
N HIS A 283 14.66 25.99 17.81
CA HIS A 283 14.38 24.74 18.52
C HIS A 283 15.06 24.64 19.91
N GLY A 284 15.77 25.69 20.33
CA GLY A 284 16.53 25.71 21.59
C GLY A 284 17.90 25.09 21.44
N ALA A 285 18.85 25.55 22.26
CA ALA A 285 20.28 25.12 22.22
C ALA A 285 20.45 23.62 22.55
N GLN A 286 19.50 23.03 23.29
CA GLN A 286 19.49 21.62 23.68
C GLN A 286 18.33 20.86 22.99
N GLY A 287 17.73 21.42 21.93
CA GLY A 287 16.61 20.81 21.24
C GLY A 287 15.32 20.72 22.05
N GLU A 288 15.19 21.57 23.07
CA GLU A 288 14.08 21.58 24.02
C GLU A 288 12.77 22.12 23.45
N GLY A 289 12.82 22.78 22.28
CA GLY A 289 11.67 23.41 21.63
C GLY A 289 11.38 24.83 22.15
N ASN A 290 10.52 25.54 21.42
CA ASN A 290 10.03 26.87 21.78
C ASN A 290 8.60 27.07 21.28
N ALA A 291 7.62 26.96 22.17
CA ALA A 291 6.21 27.08 21.83
C ALA A 291 5.85 28.48 21.27
N MET A 292 6.52 29.54 21.74
CA MET A 292 6.28 30.92 21.27
C MET A 292 6.71 31.10 19.80
N LEU A 293 7.74 30.39 19.37
CA LEU A 293 8.22 30.37 17.99
C LEU A 293 7.56 29.25 17.15
N ASN A 294 6.67 28.46 17.75
CA ASN A 294 6.08 27.28 17.14
C ASN A 294 7.10 26.23 16.67
N ALA A 295 8.27 26.22 17.28
CA ALA A 295 9.36 25.32 17.01
C ALA A 295 9.33 24.13 18.00
N PRO A 296 9.00 22.93 17.58
CA PRO A 296 8.85 21.79 18.47
C PRO A 296 10.19 21.29 19.01
N LYS A 297 10.11 20.58 20.14
CA LYS A 297 11.19 19.81 20.70
C LYS A 297 11.73 18.81 19.70
N LEU A 298 13.06 18.70 19.59
CA LEU A 298 13.79 17.76 18.77
C LEU A 298 14.51 16.70 19.60
N ALA A 299 15.00 17.06 20.79
CA ALA A 299 15.71 16.16 21.67
C ALA A 299 14.85 14.96 22.08
N GLY A 300 15.41 13.76 21.99
CA GLY A 300 14.72 12.50 22.24
C GLY A 300 13.93 11.95 21.07
N GLN A 301 13.74 12.68 19.96
CA GLN A 301 13.11 12.14 18.76
C GLN A 301 14.04 11.14 18.04
N ASN A 302 13.47 10.18 17.33
CA ASN A 302 14.23 9.19 16.57
C ASN A 302 15.05 9.87 15.46
N SER A 303 16.36 9.60 15.40
CA SER A 303 17.26 10.21 14.40
C SER A 303 16.83 9.92 12.97
N TRP A 304 16.45 8.69 12.66
CA TRP A 304 15.93 8.30 11.36
C TRP A 304 14.69 9.11 10.93
N TYR A 305 13.83 9.47 11.90
CA TYR A 305 12.65 10.27 11.63
C TYR A 305 13.00 11.74 11.38
N ILE A 306 13.94 12.29 12.14
CA ILE A 306 14.45 13.65 11.90
C ILE A 306 15.06 13.73 10.51
N GLU A 307 15.91 12.76 10.14
CA GLU A 307 16.50 12.66 8.81
C GLU A 307 15.44 12.62 7.71
N GLN A 308 14.45 11.77 7.86
CA GLN A 308 13.34 11.67 6.90
C GLN A 308 12.56 12.99 6.79
N GLN A 309 12.27 13.64 7.91
CA GLN A 309 11.53 14.91 7.88
C GLN A 309 12.34 16.05 7.24
N LEU A 310 13.64 16.12 7.50
CA LEU A 310 14.51 17.11 6.84
C LEU A 310 14.58 16.88 5.33
N LYS A 311 14.68 15.63 4.87
CA LYS A 311 14.59 15.28 3.45
C LYS A 311 13.24 15.68 2.86
N ASN A 312 12.15 15.39 3.55
CA ASN A 312 10.80 15.74 3.10
C ASN A 312 10.59 17.27 3.00
N TYR A 313 11.14 18.05 3.92
CA TYR A 313 11.10 19.52 3.83
C TYR A 313 11.95 20.02 2.66
N LYS A 314 13.17 19.49 2.49
CA LYS A 314 14.09 19.89 1.43
C LYS A 314 13.56 19.57 0.03
N SER A 315 12.85 18.46 -0.13
CA SER A 315 12.23 18.04 -1.39
C SER A 315 10.83 18.65 -1.64
N GLY A 316 10.29 19.41 -0.68
CA GLY A 316 8.96 20.01 -0.79
C GLY A 316 7.80 19.03 -0.54
N VAL A 317 8.08 17.80 -0.11
CA VAL A 317 7.06 16.81 0.27
C VAL A 317 6.32 17.24 1.54
N ARG A 318 7.04 17.81 2.51
CA ARG A 318 6.46 18.44 3.71
C ARG A 318 6.52 19.95 3.61
N GLY A 319 5.49 20.64 4.11
CA GLY A 319 5.29 22.08 3.86
C GLY A 319 4.73 22.35 2.46
N TYR A 320 4.20 21.33 1.79
CA TYR A 320 3.60 21.39 0.47
C TYR A 320 2.30 22.19 0.46
N HIS A 321 1.42 21.89 1.41
CA HIS A 321 0.10 22.51 1.50
C HIS A 321 0.20 23.95 2.00
N GLU A 322 -0.55 24.88 1.41
CA GLU A 322 -0.52 26.29 1.80
C GLU A 322 -0.91 26.55 3.26
N GLY A 323 -1.77 25.71 3.83
CA GLY A 323 -2.18 25.75 5.23
C GLY A 323 -1.10 25.27 6.22
N ASP A 324 -0.01 24.58 5.76
CA ASP A 324 1.11 24.18 6.62
C ASP A 324 2.11 25.33 6.81
N ILE A 325 1.66 26.41 7.46
CA ILE A 325 2.43 27.66 7.62
C ILE A 325 3.81 27.36 8.23
N TYR A 326 3.86 26.54 9.28
CA TYR A 326 5.11 26.25 9.99
C TYR A 326 5.97 25.23 9.23
N GLY A 327 5.37 24.29 8.50
CA GLY A 327 6.11 23.41 7.60
C GLY A 327 6.77 24.18 6.46
N ARG A 328 6.07 25.19 5.92
CA ARG A 328 6.63 26.11 4.91
C ARG A 328 7.77 26.97 5.43
N GLN A 329 7.79 27.30 6.73
CA GLN A 329 8.94 27.97 7.37
C GLN A 329 10.13 27.03 7.52
N MET A 330 9.90 25.74 7.78
CA MET A 330 10.96 24.74 7.90
C MET A 330 11.60 24.36 6.55
N ALA A 331 10.88 24.43 5.45
CA ALA A 331 11.39 24.02 4.13
C ALA A 331 12.68 24.77 3.72
N PRO A 332 12.74 26.14 3.76
CA PRO A 332 13.98 26.85 3.47
C PRO A 332 15.09 26.56 4.48
N MET A 333 14.77 26.29 5.75
CA MET A 333 15.77 25.95 6.75
C MET A 333 16.42 24.59 6.46
N ALA A 334 15.61 23.58 6.09
CA ALA A 334 16.13 22.29 5.63
C ALA A 334 16.97 22.42 4.34
N GLY A 335 16.61 23.37 3.47
CA GLY A 335 17.35 23.70 2.25
C GLY A 335 18.79 24.20 2.49
N THR A 336 19.13 24.69 3.70
CA THR A 336 20.49 25.09 4.05
C THR A 336 21.44 23.90 4.22
N LEU A 337 20.91 22.69 4.43
CA LEU A 337 21.70 21.47 4.50
C LEU A 337 22.05 21.02 3.07
N VAL A 338 23.32 21.13 2.70
CA VAL A 338 23.79 21.01 1.32
C VAL A 338 23.53 19.63 0.69
N ASP A 339 23.69 18.56 1.47
CA ASP A 339 23.57 17.18 1.01
C ASP A 339 23.00 16.26 2.09
N ASP A 340 22.83 14.99 1.77
CA ASP A 340 22.34 13.96 2.67
C ASP A 340 23.30 13.70 3.84
N LYS A 341 24.60 13.92 3.66
CA LYS A 341 25.59 13.79 4.72
C LYS A 341 25.39 14.87 5.79
N ALA A 342 25.15 16.12 5.39
CA ALA A 342 24.83 17.20 6.31
C ALA A 342 23.53 16.91 7.09
N ILE A 343 22.51 16.34 6.43
CA ILE A 343 21.26 15.91 7.08
C ILE A 343 21.54 14.79 8.09
N ALA A 344 22.32 13.76 7.72
CA ALA A 344 22.67 12.66 8.61
C ALA A 344 23.47 13.15 9.84
N ASN A 345 24.46 14.04 9.63
CA ASN A 345 25.28 14.61 10.69
C ASN A 345 24.45 15.39 11.71
N VAL A 346 23.58 16.29 11.25
CA VAL A 346 22.73 17.08 12.16
C VAL A 346 21.70 16.21 12.87
N SER A 347 21.13 15.20 12.20
CA SER A 347 20.18 14.27 12.81
C SER A 347 20.84 13.42 13.89
N ALA A 348 22.05 12.95 13.66
CA ALA A 348 22.85 12.22 14.63
C ALA A 348 23.23 13.10 15.84
N TYR A 349 23.63 14.35 15.60
CA TYR A 349 23.92 15.30 16.69
C TYR A 349 22.66 15.55 17.55
N ILE A 350 21.50 15.79 16.93
CA ILE A 350 20.24 15.98 17.67
C ILE A 350 19.92 14.78 18.56
N ALA A 351 20.23 13.57 18.12
CA ALA A 351 20.02 12.36 18.92
C ALA A 351 20.92 12.29 20.16
N THR A 352 22.02 13.05 20.22
CA THR A 352 22.89 13.16 21.41
C THR A 352 22.41 14.20 22.42
N LEU A 353 21.45 15.05 22.04
CA LEU A 353 20.95 16.11 22.91
C LEU A 353 20.20 15.53 24.12
N PRO A 354 20.36 16.14 25.32
CA PRO A 354 19.79 15.63 26.54
C PRO A 354 18.26 15.72 26.49
N GLU A 355 17.58 14.59 26.69
CA GLU A 355 16.13 14.55 26.75
C GLU A 355 15.63 15.11 28.09
N LYS A 356 14.90 16.23 28.04
CA LYS A 356 14.17 16.79 29.18
C LYS A 356 12.69 16.47 29.08
N ARG A 357 12.02 16.30 30.21
CA ARG A 357 10.56 16.15 30.22
C ARG A 357 9.90 17.46 29.79
N VAL A 358 8.91 17.33 28.93
CA VAL A 358 8.07 18.46 28.50
C VAL A 358 6.97 18.68 29.56
N SER A 359 6.59 19.94 29.75
CA SER A 359 5.43 20.28 30.60
C SER A 359 4.15 20.07 29.83
N ASP A 360 3.20 19.39 30.44
CA ASP A 360 1.87 19.19 29.85
C ASP A 360 1.11 20.53 29.89
N THR A 361 0.61 20.96 28.74
CA THR A 361 -0.18 22.19 28.57
C THR A 361 -1.62 21.89 28.19
N ILE A 362 -1.89 20.70 27.65
CA ILE A 362 -3.21 20.25 27.23
C ILE A 362 -3.86 19.39 28.34
N ILE A 363 -5.07 19.76 28.70
CA ILE A 363 -5.85 19.06 29.72
C ILE A 363 -6.83 18.12 29.00
N GLY A 364 -6.79 16.83 29.32
CA GLY A 364 -7.66 15.82 28.75
C GLY A 364 -7.86 14.62 29.67
N ASN A 365 -8.78 13.75 29.29
CA ASN A 365 -9.06 12.50 30.01
C ASN A 365 -8.06 11.42 29.59
N THR A 366 -7.00 11.24 30.39
CA THR A 366 -5.93 10.27 30.11
C THR A 366 -6.41 8.82 30.00
N ARG A 367 -7.50 8.45 30.69
CA ARG A 367 -8.09 7.10 30.60
C ARG A 367 -8.71 6.88 29.23
N ARG A 368 -9.51 7.83 28.74
CA ARG A 368 -10.06 7.79 27.37
C ARG A 368 -8.95 7.87 26.33
N GLY A 369 -7.93 8.72 26.56
CA GLY A 369 -6.75 8.82 25.73
C GLY A 369 -6.00 7.50 25.60
N LYS A 370 -5.86 6.73 26.70
CA LYS A 370 -5.28 5.39 26.69
C LYS A 370 -6.05 4.41 25.81
N ASP A 371 -7.38 4.44 25.88
CA ASP A 371 -8.22 3.56 25.06
C ASP A 371 -8.12 3.93 23.56
N LEU A 372 -8.06 5.22 23.23
CA LEU A 372 -7.81 5.72 21.88
C LEU A 372 -6.41 5.31 21.39
N TYR A 373 -5.40 5.38 22.27
CA TYR A 373 -4.01 5.08 21.92
C TYR A 373 -3.77 3.62 21.53
N ARG A 374 -4.60 2.67 21.95
CA ARG A 374 -4.45 1.25 21.57
C ARG A 374 -4.32 1.06 20.05
N THR A 375 -5.09 1.83 19.30
CA THR A 375 -4.99 1.83 17.82
C THR A 375 -3.68 2.42 17.34
N CYS A 376 -3.25 3.54 17.94
CA CYS A 376 -2.02 4.25 17.56
C CYS A 376 -0.77 3.46 17.96
N GLY A 377 -0.82 2.77 19.10
CA GLY A 377 0.28 1.96 19.64
C GLY A 377 0.73 0.84 18.71
N THR A 378 -0.15 0.33 17.85
CA THR A 378 0.20 -0.69 16.85
C THR A 378 1.33 -0.24 15.92
N CYS A 379 1.37 1.06 15.58
CA CYS A 379 2.42 1.64 14.73
C CYS A 379 3.48 2.38 15.56
N HIS A 380 3.06 3.13 16.60
CA HIS A 380 3.94 4.00 17.38
C HIS A 380 4.56 3.34 18.61
N GLY A 381 4.27 2.04 18.83
CA GLY A 381 4.69 1.29 20.02
C GLY A 381 3.78 1.54 21.22
N ASP A 382 3.59 0.52 22.06
CA ASP A 382 2.73 0.63 23.25
C ASP A 382 3.24 1.66 24.25
N ASP A 383 4.55 1.93 24.22
CA ASP A 383 5.24 2.92 25.06
C ASP A 383 5.44 4.28 24.37
N GLY A 384 4.93 4.47 23.15
CA GLY A 384 5.03 5.70 22.39
C GLY A 384 6.42 6.08 21.90
N ARG A 385 7.38 5.14 21.88
CA ARG A 385 8.77 5.42 21.45
C ARG A 385 8.99 5.37 19.95
N GLY A 386 7.96 5.00 19.20
CA GLY A 386 8.04 4.82 17.75
C GLY A 386 8.62 3.46 17.36
N ILE A 387 8.24 3.00 16.19
CA ILE A 387 8.74 1.76 15.59
C ILE A 387 9.26 2.09 14.20
N TRP A 388 10.55 1.86 13.98
CA TRP A 388 11.14 2.12 12.67
C TRP A 388 10.49 1.28 11.55
N ALA A 389 10.22 0.00 11.81
CA ALA A 389 9.64 -0.90 10.82
C ALA A 389 8.28 -0.45 10.29
N THR A 390 7.51 0.31 11.07
CA THR A 390 6.23 0.91 10.66
C THR A 390 6.40 2.37 10.21
N HIS A 391 7.62 2.91 10.17
CA HIS A 391 7.93 4.32 9.91
C HIS A 391 7.17 5.30 10.82
N ALA A 392 6.73 4.84 11.99
CA ALA A 392 5.98 5.63 12.94
C ALA A 392 6.90 6.21 14.02
N PRO A 393 6.98 7.54 14.13
CA PRO A 393 7.92 8.20 15.02
C PRO A 393 7.52 8.09 16.50
N ARG A 394 8.45 8.45 17.34
CA ARG A 394 8.22 8.67 18.77
C ARG A 394 7.21 9.78 19.00
N LEU A 395 6.25 9.51 19.88
CA LEU A 395 5.23 10.45 20.37
C LEU A 395 5.44 10.81 21.84
N LYS A 396 6.00 9.87 22.62
CA LYS A 396 6.26 10.05 24.04
C LYS A 396 7.20 11.21 24.32
N ASN A 397 6.85 12.04 25.32
CA ASN A 397 7.67 13.16 25.78
C ASN A 397 8.02 14.16 24.66
N MET A 398 7.11 14.34 23.71
CA MET A 398 7.14 15.42 22.70
C MET A 398 6.16 16.52 23.13
N ASP A 399 6.33 17.73 22.61
CA ASP A 399 5.44 18.85 22.92
C ASP A 399 3.99 18.50 22.60
N ASP A 400 3.10 18.60 23.59
CA ASP A 400 1.70 18.26 23.49
C ASP A 400 0.93 19.15 22.48
N TRP A 401 1.20 20.49 22.51
CA TRP A 401 0.66 21.45 21.56
C TRP A 401 1.07 21.12 20.11
N TYR A 402 2.30 20.58 19.92
CA TYR A 402 2.76 20.18 18.60
C TYR A 402 2.08 18.88 18.14
N LEU A 403 1.97 17.89 19.03
CA LEU A 403 1.25 16.65 18.72
C LEU A 403 -0.20 16.93 18.33
N LYS A 404 -0.91 17.77 19.10
CA LYS A 404 -2.28 18.20 18.79
C LYS A 404 -2.35 18.80 17.38
N ARG A 405 -1.53 19.80 17.09
CA ARG A 405 -1.49 20.46 15.77
C ARG A 405 -1.19 19.47 14.64
N GLN A 406 -0.28 18.51 14.84
CA GLN A 406 0.02 17.54 13.78
C GLN A 406 -1.16 16.60 13.52
N LEU A 407 -1.88 16.17 14.54
CA LEU A 407 -3.09 15.36 14.40
C LEU A 407 -4.18 16.14 13.67
N GLU A 408 -4.38 17.41 14.02
CA GLU A 408 -5.30 18.31 13.32
C GLU A 408 -4.90 18.50 11.84
N ASN A 409 -3.61 18.72 11.56
CA ASN A 409 -3.10 18.88 10.21
C ASN A 409 -3.30 17.61 9.37
N PHE A 410 -3.08 16.43 9.93
CA PHE A 410 -3.36 15.17 9.24
C PHE A 410 -4.85 14.99 8.99
N LYS A 411 -5.69 15.28 9.98
CA LYS A 411 -7.15 15.16 9.88
C LYS A 411 -7.74 16.10 8.82
N ALA A 412 -7.15 17.30 8.68
CA ALA A 412 -7.53 18.29 7.69
C ALA A 412 -6.87 18.09 6.31
N GLY A 413 -6.00 17.10 6.14
CA GLY A 413 -5.23 16.88 4.90
C GLY A 413 -4.19 17.96 4.62
N ILE A 414 -3.86 18.80 5.61
CA ILE A 414 -2.82 19.84 5.50
C ILE A 414 -1.43 19.19 5.49
N ARG A 415 -1.23 18.13 6.28
CA ARG A 415 -0.05 17.29 6.29
C ARG A 415 -0.37 15.91 5.74
N GLY A 416 0.57 15.30 4.99
CA GLY A 416 0.39 13.98 4.38
C GLY A 416 -0.44 13.99 3.09
N SER A 417 -0.70 15.15 2.47
CA SER A 417 -1.43 15.25 1.20
C SER A 417 -0.55 15.13 -0.03
N HIS A 418 0.78 15.21 0.13
CA HIS A 418 1.69 15.09 -1.01
C HIS A 418 1.69 13.64 -1.54
N PRO A 419 1.66 13.43 -2.88
CA PRO A 419 1.65 12.08 -3.47
C PRO A 419 2.85 11.21 -3.07
N ASP A 420 4.01 11.84 -2.81
CA ASP A 420 5.25 11.16 -2.45
C ASP A 420 5.46 11.07 -0.91
N ASP A 421 4.41 11.27 -0.10
CA ASP A 421 4.41 11.07 1.36
C ASP A 421 3.53 9.88 1.77
N PRO A 422 3.92 8.62 1.46
CA PRO A 422 3.08 7.46 1.75
C PRO A 422 2.80 7.27 3.25
N PHE A 423 3.75 7.62 4.12
CA PHE A 423 3.57 7.50 5.57
C PHE A 423 2.72 8.64 6.15
N GLY A 424 2.82 9.84 5.59
CA GLY A 424 1.91 10.94 5.90
C GLY A 424 0.48 10.62 5.44
N GLN A 425 0.30 10.03 4.26
CA GLN A 425 -1.01 9.59 3.77
C GLN A 425 -1.65 8.55 4.70
N GLN A 426 -0.87 7.62 5.27
CA GLN A 426 -1.37 6.69 6.27
C GLN A 426 -1.93 7.42 7.49
N MET A 427 -1.23 8.45 7.98
CA MET A 427 -1.71 9.26 9.10
C MET A 427 -2.97 10.05 8.75
N VAL A 428 -3.12 10.54 7.50
CA VAL A 428 -4.37 11.16 7.01
C VAL A 428 -5.52 10.17 7.09
N LEU A 429 -5.30 8.91 6.70
CA LEU A 429 -6.32 7.86 6.74
C LEU A 429 -6.65 7.39 8.17
N MET A 430 -5.67 7.45 9.09
CA MET A 430 -5.84 7.00 10.48
C MET A 430 -6.42 8.09 11.39
N SER A 431 -6.10 9.36 11.16
CA SER A 431 -6.48 10.46 12.04
C SER A 431 -8.00 10.68 12.21
N PRO A 432 -8.89 10.36 11.22
CA PRO A 432 -10.34 10.48 11.40
C PRO A 432 -10.95 9.60 12.51
N ILE A 433 -10.22 8.58 13.01
CA ILE A 433 -10.66 7.79 14.16
C ILE A 433 -10.83 8.67 15.42
N LEU A 434 -10.12 9.79 15.48
CA LEU A 434 -10.28 10.83 16.50
C LEU A 434 -11.46 11.72 16.07
N GLY A 435 -12.67 11.33 16.45
CA GLY A 435 -13.93 11.92 15.96
C GLY A 435 -14.06 13.43 16.19
N ASP A 436 -13.62 13.91 17.35
CA ASP A 436 -13.76 15.29 17.79
C ASP A 436 -12.42 15.85 18.34
N GLU A 437 -12.40 17.15 18.65
CA GLU A 437 -11.24 17.83 19.24
C GLU A 437 -10.92 17.30 20.64
N GLN A 438 -11.95 16.96 21.43
CA GLN A 438 -11.77 16.40 22.76
C GLN A 438 -11.06 15.04 22.71
N ALA A 439 -11.28 14.21 21.66
CA ALA A 439 -10.57 12.94 21.49
C ALA A 439 -9.07 13.18 21.22
N ILE A 440 -8.73 14.26 20.49
CA ILE A 440 -7.34 14.66 20.27
C ILE A 440 -6.71 15.10 21.59
N ASP A 441 -7.39 15.94 22.38
CA ASP A 441 -6.89 16.43 23.65
C ASP A 441 -6.72 15.31 24.67
N ASP A 442 -7.64 14.36 24.75
CA ASP A 442 -7.55 13.19 25.61
C ASP A 442 -6.38 12.28 25.23
N LEU A 443 -6.19 12.05 23.91
CA LEU A 443 -5.06 11.27 23.41
C LEU A 443 -3.72 11.93 23.74
N VAL A 444 -3.61 13.22 23.49
CA VAL A 444 -2.38 13.99 23.71
C VAL A 444 -2.05 14.07 25.19
N ALA A 445 -3.05 14.28 26.09
CA ALA A 445 -2.87 14.24 27.52
C ALA A 445 -2.37 12.86 28.01
N TYR A 446 -2.84 11.78 27.39
CA TYR A 446 -2.32 10.43 27.70
C TYR A 446 -0.85 10.27 27.26
N LEU A 447 -0.47 10.79 26.06
CA LEU A 447 0.90 10.72 25.56
C LEU A 447 1.88 11.50 26.47
N GLY A 448 1.46 12.60 27.08
CA GLY A 448 2.21 13.32 28.10
C GLY A 448 2.42 12.52 29.40
N ALA A 449 1.45 11.64 29.73
CA ALA A 449 1.52 10.79 30.91
C ALA A 449 2.31 9.47 30.72
N LEU A 450 2.65 9.09 29.46
CA LEU A 450 3.48 7.94 29.14
C LEU A 450 4.93 8.18 29.59
#